data_26b4586cf2d5b8d837c9e13f884aefa3
#
_entry.id   26b4586cf2d5b8d837c9e13f884aefa3
#
_cell.length_a   1.000
_cell.length_b   1.000
_cell.length_c   1.000
_cell.angle_alpha   90.00
_cell.angle_beta   90.00
_cell.angle_gamma   90.00
#
_symmetry.space_group_name_H-M   'P 1'
#
loop_
_entity.id
_entity.type
_entity.pdbx_description
1 polymer ?
#
loop_
_entity_poly.entity_id
_entity_poly.type
_entity_poly.pdbx_seq_one_letter_code
_entity_poly.pdbx_strand_id
1 'polypeptide(L)'
;ADMHSSMTMGSMMEAMTANLSGKSGTEFDSAFLEEMIPHHMGAIEMAQMVLKTSKNPELIKLANDIISAQQKEINMMRGWQREWFGVNPL
;
A
#
# COMPACT_ATOMS: atom_id res chain seq x y z
N ALA A 1 -14.85 -3.84 -25.10
CA ALA A 1 -14.39 -3.00 -24.01
C ALA A 1 -13.12 -3.54 -23.40
N ASP A 2 -12.25 -2.67 -23.07
CA ASP A 2 -11.00 -3.05 -22.46
C ASP A 2 -11.24 -3.44 -21.00
N MET A 3 -10.98 -4.69 -20.67
CA MET A 3 -11.16 -5.20 -19.33
C MET A 3 -10.24 -4.51 -18.32
N HIS A 4 -9.11 -4.02 -18.79
CA HIS A 4 -8.14 -3.37 -17.90
C HIS A 4 -8.58 -1.99 -17.45
N SER A 5 -9.45 -1.35 -18.21
CA SER A 5 -9.93 -0.01 -17.87
C SER A 5 -10.79 0.02 -16.61
N SER A 6 -11.31 -1.14 -16.17
CA SER A 6 -12.13 -1.20 -14.97
C SER A 6 -11.33 -1.05 -13.68
N MET A 7 -10.00 -1.24 -13.76
CA MET A 7 -9.14 -1.18 -12.58
C MET A 7 -8.34 0.11 -12.56
N THR A 8 -9.05 1.22 -12.44
CA THR A 8 -8.42 2.52 -12.25
C THR A 8 -7.96 2.68 -10.80
N MET A 9 -7.08 3.63 -10.56
CA MET A 9 -6.66 3.97 -9.21
C MET A 9 -7.86 4.28 -8.31
N GLY A 10 -8.83 5.06 -8.83
CA GLY A 10 -10.05 5.36 -8.09
C GLY A 10 -10.88 4.13 -7.77
N SER A 11 -11.03 3.21 -8.73
CA SER A 11 -11.77 1.96 -8.53
C SER A 11 -11.12 1.09 -7.46
N MET A 12 -9.80 1.01 -7.44
CA MET A 12 -9.07 0.24 -6.44
C MET A 12 -9.28 0.84 -5.04
N MET A 13 -9.21 2.16 -4.92
CA MET A 13 -9.43 2.83 -3.64
C MET A 13 -10.86 2.65 -3.15
N GLU A 14 -11.84 2.70 -4.06
CA GLU A 14 -13.24 2.45 -3.72
C GLU A 14 -13.45 1.03 -3.19
N ALA A 15 -12.82 0.05 -3.82
CA ALA A 15 -12.92 -1.34 -3.38
C ALA A 15 -12.32 -1.52 -1.98
N MET A 16 -11.18 -0.90 -1.72
CA MET A 16 -10.54 -0.94 -0.40
C MET A 16 -11.42 -0.30 0.67
N THR A 17 -12.00 0.86 0.35
CA THR A 17 -12.89 1.57 1.26
C THR A 17 -14.16 0.74 1.53
N ALA A 18 -14.71 0.10 0.49
CA ALA A 18 -15.89 -0.74 0.63
C ALA A 18 -15.62 -1.92 1.56
N ASN A 19 -14.44 -2.51 1.49
CA ASN A 19 -14.08 -3.62 2.38
C ASN A 19 -13.98 -3.20 3.85
N LEU A 20 -13.74 -1.93 4.13
CA LEU A 20 -13.69 -1.38 5.48
C LEU A 20 -15.04 -0.92 5.99
N SER A 21 -15.98 -0.69 5.08
CA SER A 21 -17.31 -0.18 5.42
C SER A 21 -18.05 -1.13 6.34
N GLY A 22 -18.64 -0.59 7.39
CA GLY A 22 -19.40 -1.38 8.35
C GLY A 22 -18.57 -2.08 9.41
N LYS A 23 -17.25 -2.03 9.30
CA LYS A 23 -16.37 -2.60 10.31
C LYS A 23 -16.04 -1.55 11.37
N SER A 24 -15.73 -2.01 12.58
CA SER A 24 -15.34 -1.13 13.68
C SER A 24 -14.42 -1.86 14.65
N GLY A 25 -13.80 -1.09 15.54
CA GLY A 25 -12.93 -1.65 16.57
C GLY A 25 -11.77 -2.45 15.98
N THR A 26 -11.47 -3.60 16.59
CA THR A 26 -10.33 -4.42 16.17
C THR A 26 -10.53 -5.02 14.78
N GLU A 27 -11.76 -5.30 14.39
CA GLU A 27 -12.05 -5.81 13.06
C GLU A 27 -11.68 -4.77 11.99
N PHE A 28 -12.03 -3.51 12.22
CA PHE A 28 -11.63 -2.43 11.32
C PHE A 28 -10.12 -2.29 11.27
N ASP A 29 -9.46 -2.24 12.42
CA ASP A 29 -8.00 -2.05 12.48
C ASP A 29 -7.26 -3.15 11.75
N SER A 30 -7.68 -4.40 11.94
CA SER A 30 -7.07 -5.55 11.28
C SER A 30 -7.27 -5.48 9.76
N ALA A 31 -8.47 -5.17 9.31
CA ALA A 31 -8.78 -5.07 7.89
C ALA A 31 -8.02 -3.91 7.24
N PHE A 32 -7.90 -2.79 7.95
CA PHE A 32 -7.14 -1.63 7.46
C PHE A 32 -5.68 -2.01 7.19
N LEU A 33 -5.04 -2.68 8.13
CA LEU A 33 -3.64 -3.10 7.97
C LEU A 33 -3.49 -4.09 6.81
N GLU A 34 -4.42 -5.03 6.69
CA GLU A 34 -4.39 -6.02 5.60
C GLU A 34 -4.47 -5.37 4.22
N GLU A 35 -5.17 -4.25 4.12
CA GLU A 35 -5.31 -3.55 2.84
C GLU A 35 -4.19 -2.56 2.58
N MET A 36 -3.73 -1.88 3.62
CA MET A 36 -2.71 -0.84 3.44
C MET A 36 -1.33 -1.39 3.16
N ILE A 37 -1.00 -2.56 3.68
CA ILE A 37 0.33 -3.15 3.43
C ILE A 37 0.53 -3.41 1.93
N PRO A 38 -0.34 -4.13 1.22
CA PRO A 38 -0.15 -4.31 -0.23
C PRO A 38 -0.23 -3.00 -1.01
N HIS A 39 -1.01 -2.04 -0.54
CA HIS A 39 -1.07 -0.72 -1.18
C HIS A 39 0.30 -0.03 -1.10
N HIS A 40 0.95 -0.07 0.07
CA HIS A 40 2.29 0.46 0.24
C HIS A 40 3.33 -0.28 -0.60
N MET A 41 3.19 -1.59 -0.71
CA MET A 41 4.06 -2.39 -1.58
C MET A 41 3.93 -1.99 -3.04
N GLY A 42 2.71 -1.71 -3.49
CA GLY A 42 2.45 -1.20 -4.83
C GLY A 42 3.14 0.15 -5.09
N ALA A 43 3.12 1.03 -4.10
CA ALA A 43 3.81 2.32 -4.21
C ALA A 43 5.32 2.14 -4.36
N ILE A 44 5.90 1.19 -3.64
CA ILE A 44 7.33 0.87 -3.77
C ILE A 44 7.63 0.35 -5.19
N GLU A 45 6.79 -0.54 -5.72
CA GLU A 45 6.98 -1.06 -7.08
C GLU A 45 6.96 0.06 -8.12
N MET A 46 6.02 0.99 -8.00
CA MET A 46 5.95 2.14 -8.91
C MET A 46 7.20 3.01 -8.80
N ALA A 47 7.66 3.25 -7.58
CA ALA A 47 8.86 4.04 -7.36
C ALA A 47 10.10 3.36 -7.95
N GLN A 48 10.18 2.03 -7.85
CA GLN A 48 11.26 1.27 -8.45
C GLN A 48 11.26 1.38 -9.97
N MET A 49 10.08 1.46 -10.59
CA MET A 49 9.97 1.70 -12.03
C MET A 49 10.55 3.07 -12.42
N VAL A 50 10.33 4.07 -11.58
CA VAL A 50 10.94 5.39 -11.80
C VAL A 50 12.45 5.27 -11.83
N LEU A 51 13.04 4.55 -10.88
CA LEU A 51 14.49 4.39 -10.80
C LEU A 51 15.07 3.68 -12.03
N LYS A 52 14.30 2.79 -12.63
CA LYS A 52 14.73 2.05 -13.83
C LYS A 52 14.55 2.84 -15.12
N THR A 53 13.59 3.73 -15.16
CA THR A 53 13.08 4.30 -16.41
C THR A 53 13.35 5.79 -16.54
N SER A 54 13.18 6.55 -15.46
CA SER A 54 13.31 7.99 -15.51
C SER A 54 14.76 8.44 -15.41
N LYS A 55 15.06 9.54 -16.10
CA LYS A 55 16.37 10.21 -15.98
C LYS A 55 16.22 11.58 -15.32
N ASN A 56 15.01 11.89 -14.86
CA ASN A 56 14.73 13.14 -14.19
C ASN A 56 15.22 13.05 -12.73
N PRO A 57 16.25 13.83 -12.35
CA PRO A 57 16.82 13.71 -11.01
C PRO A 57 15.85 14.04 -9.88
N GLU A 58 14.91 14.95 -10.12
CA GLU A 58 13.91 15.28 -9.11
C GLU A 58 12.95 14.11 -8.88
N LEU A 59 12.55 13.44 -9.97
CA LEU A 59 11.68 12.29 -9.87
C LEU A 59 12.40 11.09 -9.24
N ILE A 60 13.65 10.90 -9.56
CA ILE A 60 14.49 9.85 -8.95
C ILE A 60 14.60 10.07 -7.45
N LYS A 61 14.83 11.31 -7.03
CA LYS A 61 14.88 11.64 -5.59
C LYS A 61 13.56 11.33 -4.90
N LEU A 62 12.44 11.74 -5.51
CA LEU A 62 11.13 11.45 -4.97
C LEU A 62 10.90 9.95 -4.85
N ALA A 63 11.28 9.17 -5.86
CA ALA A 63 11.12 7.72 -5.85
C ALA A 63 11.90 7.07 -4.70
N ASN A 64 13.13 7.52 -4.47
CA ASN A 64 13.94 7.02 -3.36
C ASN A 64 13.30 7.36 -2.01
N ASP A 65 12.76 8.56 -1.87
CA ASP A 65 12.08 8.98 -0.65
C ASP A 65 10.82 8.13 -0.42
N ILE A 66 10.06 7.85 -1.48
CA ILE A 66 8.87 7.00 -1.39
C ILE A 66 9.24 5.59 -0.93
N ILE A 67 10.26 4.99 -1.53
CA ILE A 67 10.69 3.63 -1.17
C ILE A 67 11.03 3.57 0.32
N SER A 68 11.81 4.52 0.79
CA SER A 68 12.22 4.55 2.19
C SER A 68 11.04 4.73 3.14
N ALA A 69 10.16 5.71 2.85
CA ALA A 69 9.01 6.00 3.69
C ALA A 69 8.00 4.85 3.71
N GLN A 70 7.69 4.28 2.54
CA GLN A 70 6.72 3.20 2.44
C GLN A 70 7.22 1.92 3.10
N GLN A 71 8.52 1.61 2.95
CA GLN A 71 9.09 0.43 3.61
C GLN A 71 9.03 0.56 5.13
N LYS A 72 9.31 1.74 5.64
CA LYS A 72 9.23 2.01 7.07
C LYS A 72 7.81 1.79 7.60
N GLU A 73 6.81 2.28 6.87
CA GLU A 73 5.41 2.13 7.26
C GLU A 73 4.95 0.69 7.17
N ILE A 74 5.39 -0.06 6.16
CA ILE A 74 5.10 -1.48 6.05
C ILE A 74 5.63 -2.22 7.28
N ASN A 75 6.85 -1.93 7.67
CA ASN A 75 7.47 -2.57 8.83
C ASN A 75 6.69 -2.27 10.11
N MET A 76 6.22 -1.03 10.27
CA MET A 76 5.38 -0.65 11.41
C MET A 76 4.06 -1.41 11.39
N MET A 77 3.38 -1.46 10.26
CA MET A 77 2.08 -2.12 10.14
C MET A 77 2.20 -3.63 10.39
N ARG A 78 3.24 -4.27 9.89
CA ARG A 78 3.49 -5.69 10.16
C ARG A 78 3.79 -5.94 11.64
N GLY A 79 4.50 -5.02 12.29
CA GLY A 79 4.73 -5.06 13.72
C GLY A 79 3.43 -5.01 14.51
N TRP A 80 2.53 -4.11 14.11
CA TRP A 80 1.21 -4.00 14.76
C TRP A 80 0.35 -5.24 14.53
N GLN A 81 0.38 -5.82 13.33
CA GLN A 81 -0.35 -7.07 13.09
C GLN A 81 0.11 -8.16 14.04
N ARG A 82 1.41 -8.27 14.25
CA ARG A 82 1.97 -9.25 15.15
C ARG A 82 1.63 -8.95 16.60
N GLU A 83 1.77 -7.70 17.00
CA GLU A 83 1.58 -7.26 18.38
C GLU A 83 0.11 -7.28 18.80
N TRP A 84 -0.77 -6.77 17.94
CA TRP A 84 -2.18 -6.59 18.29
C TRP A 84 -3.04 -7.80 17.96
N PHE A 85 -2.71 -8.54 16.93
CA PHE A 85 -3.56 -9.62 16.41
C PHE A 85 -2.89 -10.98 16.38
N GLY A 86 -1.61 -11.05 16.71
CA GLY A 86 -0.88 -12.30 16.71
C GLY A 86 -0.68 -12.90 15.32
N VAL A 87 -0.80 -12.10 14.27
CA VAL A 87 -0.66 -12.56 12.89
C VAL A 87 0.81 -12.48 12.49
N ASN A 88 1.31 -13.56 11.90
CA ASN A 88 2.66 -13.54 11.34
C ASN A 88 2.67 -12.71 10.06
N PRO A 89 3.51 -11.67 9.99
CA PRO A 89 3.62 -10.88 8.77
C PRO A 89 4.24 -11.72 7.65
N LEU A 90 3.76 -11.47 6.46
CA LEU A 90 4.28 -12.15 5.25
C LEU A 90 5.51 -11.43 4.71
#